data_ee0b18fd9a4549fe6c687b90eda9d218
#
_entry.id   ee0b18fd9a4549fe6c687b90eda9d218
#
_cell.length_a   1.000
_cell.length_b   1.000
_cell.length_c   1.000
_cell.angle_alpha   90.00
_cell.angle_beta   90.00
_cell.angle_gamma   90.00
#
_symmetry.space_group_name_H-M   'P 1'
#
loop_
_entity.id
_entity.type
_entity.pdbx_description
1 polymer ?
#
loop_
_entity_poly.entity_id
_entity_poly.type
_entity_poly.pdbx_seq_one_letter_code
_entity_poly.pdbx_strand_id
1 'polypeptide(L)'
;FPYTTLFRSLDENLTVFQTIDDVAKGEIRNKIRDLLGAFMFGGPEASMKKVKVLSGGERTRLAMIKLLLEPVNLLILDEPTNHLDMKTKDILKQALVDFDGTLIVVSHDRDFLDGLVTKVYEFGNKKVKEHLCGIYEFLETKKMESLQELEK
;
A
#
# COMPACT_ATOMS: atom_id res chain seq x y z
N PHE A 1 5.18 -13.55 4.18
CA PHE A 1 4.14 -13.16 5.17
C PHE A 1 2.89 -12.81 4.40
N PRO A 2 1.87 -13.56 4.52
CA PRO A 2 0.74 -13.42 3.66
C PRO A 2 -0.19 -12.31 4.19
N TYR A 3 -0.95 -11.73 3.27
CA TYR A 3 -2.15 -10.92 3.40
C TYR A 3 -3.12 -11.33 4.54
N THR A 4 -2.92 -12.50 5.14
CA THR A 4 -3.74 -13.04 6.23
C THR A 4 -3.75 -12.19 7.49
N THR A 5 -2.73 -11.37 7.75
CA THR A 5 -2.70 -10.49 8.93
C THR A 5 -3.57 -9.26 8.72
N LEU A 6 -3.58 -8.68 7.52
CA LEU A 6 -4.47 -7.57 7.15
C LEU A 6 -5.96 -7.97 7.24
N PHE A 7 -6.31 -9.17 6.75
CA PHE A 7 -7.69 -9.67 6.80
C PHE A 7 -8.16 -10.05 8.20
N ARG A 8 -7.27 -10.52 9.08
CA ARG A 8 -7.61 -10.85 10.47
C ARG A 8 -8.00 -9.65 11.31
N SER A 9 -7.68 -8.44 10.87
CA SER A 9 -8.03 -7.20 11.56
C SER A 9 -9.43 -6.67 11.22
N LEU A 10 -10.12 -7.29 10.24
CA LEU A 10 -11.47 -6.87 9.84
C LEU A 10 -12.53 -7.71 10.56
N ASP A 11 -13.44 -7.04 11.30
CA ASP A 11 -14.61 -7.69 11.87
C ASP A 11 -15.67 -7.91 10.77
N GLU A 12 -16.02 -9.16 10.51
CA GLU A 12 -16.96 -9.56 9.47
C GLU A 12 -18.41 -9.08 9.72
N ASN A 13 -18.74 -8.73 10.95
CA ASN A 13 -20.07 -8.30 11.34
C ASN A 13 -20.29 -6.79 11.16
N LEU A 14 -19.22 -6.01 11.09
CA LEU A 14 -19.27 -4.58 10.84
C LEU A 14 -19.56 -4.29 9.37
N THR A 15 -20.08 -3.08 9.12
CA THR A 15 -20.15 -2.53 7.77
C THR A 15 -18.81 -1.90 7.39
N VAL A 16 -18.60 -1.67 6.09
CA VAL A 16 -17.45 -0.92 5.57
C VAL A 16 -17.30 0.42 6.29
N PHE A 17 -18.40 1.16 6.41
CA PHE A 17 -18.41 2.45 7.09
C PHE A 17 -18.02 2.32 8.56
N GLN A 18 -18.62 1.40 9.30
CA GLN A 18 -18.32 1.19 10.74
C GLN A 18 -16.85 0.83 10.95
N THR A 19 -16.28 -0.05 10.09
CA THR A 19 -14.88 -0.45 10.17
C THR A 19 -13.92 0.74 10.09
N ILE A 20 -14.26 1.74 9.28
CA ILE A 20 -13.43 2.94 9.12
C ILE A 20 -13.74 4.00 10.19
N ASP A 21 -15.01 4.15 10.58
CA ASP A 21 -15.42 5.10 11.63
C ASP A 21 -14.78 4.75 12.99
N ASP A 22 -14.59 3.46 13.29
CA ASP A 22 -13.95 2.97 14.50
C ASP A 22 -12.47 3.40 14.64
N VAL A 23 -11.76 3.55 13.53
CA VAL A 23 -10.34 3.92 13.54
C VAL A 23 -10.08 5.38 13.16
N ALA A 24 -11.02 6.03 12.50
CA ALA A 24 -10.89 7.41 12.06
C ALA A 24 -10.97 8.38 13.25
N LYS A 25 -10.01 9.28 13.35
CA LYS A 25 -9.93 10.30 14.40
C LYS A 25 -9.88 11.71 13.84
N GLY A 26 -10.33 12.68 14.63
CA GLY A 26 -10.25 14.10 14.30
C GLY A 26 -10.93 14.46 12.97
N GLU A 27 -10.28 15.27 12.16
CA GLU A 27 -10.83 15.76 10.88
C GLU A 27 -11.07 14.66 9.85
N ILE A 28 -10.32 13.55 9.92
CA ILE A 28 -10.47 12.41 9.01
C ILE A 28 -11.86 11.81 9.12
N ARG A 29 -12.43 11.81 10.33
CA ARG A 29 -13.79 11.31 10.59
C ARG A 29 -14.85 12.04 9.75
N ASN A 30 -14.67 13.33 9.54
CA ASN A 30 -15.56 14.14 8.70
C ASN A 30 -15.42 13.83 7.20
N LYS A 31 -14.29 13.25 6.79
CA LYS A 31 -13.94 12.91 5.40
C LYS A 31 -14.05 11.43 5.06
N ILE A 32 -14.58 10.60 5.99
CA ILE A 32 -14.69 9.14 5.76
C ILE A 32 -15.39 8.82 4.44
N ARG A 33 -16.47 9.52 4.09
CA ARG A 33 -17.22 9.26 2.85
C ARG A 33 -16.41 9.55 1.61
N ASP A 34 -15.61 10.62 1.63
CA ASP A 34 -14.72 10.98 0.51
C ASP A 34 -13.61 9.94 0.37
N LEU A 35 -13.03 9.52 1.49
CA LEU A 35 -12.02 8.47 1.53
C LEU A 35 -12.57 7.13 1.02
N LEU A 36 -13.73 6.71 1.51
CA LEU A 36 -14.39 5.49 1.02
C LEU A 36 -14.72 5.59 -0.47
N GLY A 37 -15.17 6.76 -0.94
CA GLY A 37 -15.41 7.03 -2.36
C GLY A 37 -14.15 6.86 -3.20
N ALA A 38 -13.04 7.40 -2.74
CA ALA A 38 -11.74 7.27 -3.39
C ALA A 38 -11.30 5.81 -3.57
N PHE A 39 -11.53 4.97 -2.54
CA PHE A 39 -11.23 3.54 -2.58
C PHE A 39 -12.37 2.67 -3.14
N MET A 40 -13.26 3.25 -3.94
CA MET A 40 -14.37 2.55 -4.63
C MET A 40 -15.44 1.95 -3.70
N PHE A 41 -15.61 2.50 -2.51
CA PHE A 41 -16.74 2.24 -1.61
C PHE A 41 -17.73 3.42 -1.58
N GLY A 42 -17.75 4.20 -2.67
CA GLY A 42 -18.66 5.34 -2.80
C GLY A 42 -20.13 4.92 -2.86
N GLY A 43 -20.97 5.77 -2.28
CA GLY A 43 -22.40 5.55 -2.18
C GLY A 43 -22.85 4.75 -0.95
N PRO A 44 -24.13 4.93 -0.57
CA PRO A 44 -24.67 4.32 0.65
C PRO A 44 -24.69 2.80 0.59
N GLU A 45 -24.98 2.21 -0.58
CA GLU A 45 -25.03 0.75 -0.71
C GLU A 45 -23.66 0.10 -0.46
N ALA A 46 -22.58 0.64 -1.06
CA ALA A 46 -21.25 0.07 -0.92
C ALA A 46 -20.71 0.25 0.50
N SER A 47 -20.89 1.43 1.10
CA SER A 47 -20.40 1.74 2.45
C SER A 47 -21.19 1.00 3.56
N MET A 48 -22.42 0.61 3.30
CA MET A 48 -23.26 -0.14 4.26
C MET A 48 -23.18 -1.65 4.10
N LYS A 49 -22.45 -2.16 3.09
CA LYS A 49 -22.18 -3.60 2.98
C LYS A 49 -21.45 -4.11 4.20
N LYS A 50 -21.83 -5.29 4.68
CA LYS A 50 -21.06 -5.99 5.73
C LYS A 50 -19.76 -6.53 5.17
N VAL A 51 -18.69 -6.51 5.97
CA VAL A 51 -17.37 -7.02 5.59
C VAL A 51 -17.42 -8.47 5.09
N LYS A 52 -18.28 -9.30 5.69
CA LYS A 52 -18.43 -10.72 5.30
C LYS A 52 -18.88 -10.95 3.86
N VAL A 53 -19.59 -9.99 3.23
CA VAL A 53 -20.08 -10.11 1.86
C VAL A 53 -19.17 -9.47 0.82
N LEU A 54 -18.05 -8.86 1.24
CA LEU A 54 -17.09 -8.25 0.35
C LEU A 54 -16.28 -9.32 -0.41
N SER A 55 -15.98 -9.03 -1.67
CA SER A 55 -15.00 -9.78 -2.45
C SER A 55 -13.59 -9.67 -1.84
N GLY A 56 -12.67 -10.55 -2.23
CA GLY A 56 -11.28 -10.50 -1.78
C GLY A 56 -10.62 -9.15 -2.05
N GLY A 57 -10.80 -8.58 -3.26
CA GLY A 57 -10.27 -7.27 -3.62
C GLY A 57 -10.90 -6.12 -2.80
N GLU A 58 -12.20 -6.17 -2.52
CA GLU A 58 -12.86 -5.19 -1.65
C GLU A 58 -12.33 -5.28 -0.21
N ARG A 59 -12.13 -6.49 0.32
CA ARG A 59 -11.54 -6.69 1.66
C ARG A 59 -10.12 -6.13 1.73
N THR A 60 -9.31 -6.35 0.70
CA THR A 60 -7.95 -5.80 0.62
C THR A 60 -7.97 -4.27 0.67
N ARG A 61 -8.80 -3.62 -0.14
CA ARG A 61 -8.94 -2.16 -0.14
C ARG A 61 -9.40 -1.62 1.22
N LEU A 62 -10.40 -2.27 1.83
CA LEU A 62 -10.89 -1.86 3.15
C LEU A 62 -9.81 -1.99 4.23
N ALA A 63 -9.06 -3.09 4.22
CA ALA A 63 -7.96 -3.31 5.15
C ALA A 63 -6.84 -2.27 4.98
N MET A 64 -6.55 -1.87 3.74
CA MET A 64 -5.58 -0.80 3.45
C MET A 64 -6.04 0.56 4.00
N ILE A 65 -7.30 0.93 3.77
CA ILE A 65 -7.85 2.18 4.33
C ILE A 65 -7.69 2.18 5.86
N LYS A 66 -8.10 1.09 6.50
CA LYS A 66 -7.99 0.94 7.96
C LYS A 66 -6.54 1.11 8.43
N LEU A 67 -5.60 0.44 7.77
CA LEU A 67 -4.18 0.49 8.09
C LEU A 67 -3.60 1.91 7.96
N LEU A 68 -3.95 2.64 6.91
CA LEU A 68 -3.50 4.02 6.67
C LEU A 68 -4.07 5.01 7.71
N LEU A 69 -5.20 4.69 8.34
CA LEU A 69 -5.82 5.53 9.37
C LEU A 69 -5.35 5.20 10.78
N GLU A 70 -4.72 4.04 10.98
CA GLU A 70 -4.14 3.69 12.27
C GLU A 70 -2.89 4.53 12.55
N PRO A 71 -2.71 5.03 13.77
CA PRO A 71 -1.56 5.86 14.13
C PRO A 71 -0.31 4.96 14.30
N VAL A 72 0.30 4.58 13.20
CA VAL A 72 1.53 3.79 13.17
C VAL A 72 2.69 4.64 12.67
N ASN A 73 3.91 4.40 13.17
CA ASN A 73 5.13 5.08 12.75
C ASN A 73 6.01 4.22 11.83
N LEU A 74 5.66 2.95 11.65
CA LEU A 74 6.31 2.02 10.74
C LEU A 74 5.25 1.21 9.99
N LEU A 75 5.30 1.25 8.67
CA LEU A 75 4.43 0.51 7.78
C LEU A 75 5.27 -0.40 6.88
N ILE A 76 4.98 -1.70 6.90
CA ILE A 76 5.64 -2.70 6.06
C ILE A 76 4.61 -3.29 5.12
N LEU A 77 4.82 -3.11 3.82
CA LEU A 77 3.93 -3.60 2.75
C LEU A 77 4.67 -4.58 1.84
N ASP A 78 4.08 -5.73 1.65
CA ASP A 78 4.58 -6.76 0.75
C ASP A 78 3.60 -6.93 -0.41
N GLU A 79 4.05 -6.60 -1.63
CA GLU A 79 3.27 -6.60 -2.87
C GLU A 79 1.88 -5.92 -2.75
N PRO A 80 1.82 -4.66 -2.25
CA PRO A 80 0.54 -4.02 -1.94
C PRO A 80 -0.32 -3.71 -3.16
N THR A 81 0.26 -3.73 -4.36
CA THR A 81 -0.44 -3.45 -5.62
C THR A 81 -1.11 -4.67 -6.25
N ASN A 82 -0.87 -5.86 -5.72
CA ASN A 82 -1.46 -7.07 -6.25
C ASN A 82 -2.99 -7.02 -6.21
N HIS A 83 -3.61 -7.36 -7.33
CA HIS A 83 -5.07 -7.36 -7.51
C HIS A 83 -5.75 -5.99 -7.41
N LEU A 84 -5.00 -4.88 -7.43
CA LEU A 84 -5.55 -3.54 -7.50
C LEU A 84 -5.64 -3.09 -8.96
N ASP A 85 -6.74 -2.39 -9.28
CA ASP A 85 -6.84 -1.64 -10.54
C ASP A 85 -5.95 -0.38 -10.50
N MET A 86 -5.68 0.21 -11.66
CA MET A 86 -4.79 1.35 -11.82
C MET A 86 -5.20 2.52 -10.91
N LYS A 87 -6.49 2.84 -10.88
CA LYS A 87 -6.99 3.96 -10.08
C LYS A 87 -6.78 3.75 -8.58
N THR A 88 -7.03 2.54 -8.10
CA THR A 88 -6.79 2.19 -6.69
C THR A 88 -5.29 2.21 -6.35
N LYS A 89 -4.41 1.81 -7.28
CA LYS A 89 -2.95 1.93 -7.12
C LYS A 89 -2.51 3.39 -6.96
N ASP A 90 -3.03 4.29 -7.79
CA ASP A 90 -2.68 5.72 -7.73
C ASP A 90 -3.11 6.33 -6.39
N ILE A 91 -4.30 5.99 -5.92
CA ILE A 91 -4.81 6.47 -4.62
C ILE A 91 -3.97 5.92 -3.47
N LEU A 92 -3.62 4.63 -3.51
CA LEU A 92 -2.74 4.03 -2.51
C LEU A 92 -1.36 4.70 -2.52
N LYS A 93 -0.78 4.90 -3.71
CA LYS A 93 0.51 5.57 -3.87
C LYS A 93 0.50 6.96 -3.24
N GLN A 94 -0.54 7.77 -3.54
CA GLN A 94 -0.67 9.11 -2.97
C GLN A 94 -0.79 9.07 -1.44
N ALA A 95 -1.59 8.18 -0.90
CA ALA A 95 -1.75 8.03 0.54
C ALA A 95 -0.44 7.60 1.24
N LEU A 96 0.40 6.81 0.56
CA LEU A 96 1.71 6.40 1.08
C LEU A 96 2.77 7.51 0.95
N VAL A 97 2.68 8.36 -0.08
CA VAL A 97 3.53 9.55 -0.21
C VAL A 97 3.24 10.53 0.94
N ASP A 98 1.98 10.67 1.32
CA ASP A 98 1.53 11.56 2.41
C ASP A 98 1.72 10.94 3.81
N PHE A 99 2.17 9.70 3.90
CA PHE A 99 2.39 9.01 5.18
C PHE A 99 3.62 9.56 5.91
N ASP A 100 3.42 10.06 7.13
CA ASP A 100 4.46 10.71 7.96
C ASP A 100 5.23 9.71 8.84
N GLY A 101 5.47 8.52 8.35
CA GLY A 101 6.19 7.48 9.07
C GLY A 101 7.28 6.82 8.22
N THR A 102 7.85 5.76 8.75
CA THR A 102 8.79 4.93 7.99
C THR A 102 8.01 3.91 7.17
N LEU A 103 8.26 3.87 5.87
CA LEU A 103 7.64 2.94 4.93
C LEU A 103 8.67 1.95 4.40
N ILE A 104 8.39 0.66 4.53
CA ILE A 104 9.15 -0.42 3.89
C ILE A 104 8.21 -1.11 2.89
N VAL A 105 8.57 -1.09 1.62
CA VAL A 105 7.76 -1.69 0.54
C VAL A 105 8.58 -2.74 -0.20
N VAL A 106 8.00 -3.92 -0.35
CA VAL A 106 8.47 -4.95 -1.28
C VAL A 106 7.48 -4.98 -2.44
N SER A 107 7.93 -4.71 -3.66
CA SER A 107 7.09 -4.73 -4.86
C SER A 107 7.89 -4.95 -6.13
N HIS A 108 7.25 -5.59 -7.11
CA HIS A 108 7.74 -5.70 -8.50
C HIS A 108 7.17 -4.59 -9.39
N ASP A 109 6.25 -3.79 -8.91
CA ASP A 109 5.61 -2.70 -9.64
C ASP A 109 6.50 -1.42 -9.58
N ARG A 110 7.30 -1.23 -10.63
CA ARG A 110 8.29 -0.13 -10.69
C ARG A 110 7.61 1.24 -10.72
N ASP A 111 6.51 1.37 -11.44
CA ASP A 111 5.76 2.62 -11.57
C ASP A 111 5.12 3.01 -10.23
N PHE A 112 4.72 2.02 -9.46
CA PHE A 112 4.24 2.24 -8.09
C PHE A 112 5.36 2.73 -7.17
N LEU A 113 6.57 2.15 -7.26
CA LEU A 113 7.72 2.52 -6.44
C LEU A 113 8.33 3.87 -6.82
N ASP A 114 8.17 4.30 -8.08
CA ASP A 114 8.73 5.56 -8.57
C ASP A 114 8.13 6.77 -7.84
N GLY A 115 9.00 7.66 -7.35
CA GLY A 115 8.60 8.82 -6.53
C GLY A 115 8.07 8.48 -5.13
N LEU A 116 7.92 7.19 -4.77
CA LEU A 116 7.55 6.74 -3.44
C LEU A 116 8.77 6.41 -2.58
N VAL A 117 9.76 5.75 -3.16
CA VAL A 117 10.95 5.28 -2.43
C VAL A 117 12.16 6.17 -2.67
N THR A 118 12.92 6.41 -1.59
CA THR A 118 14.15 7.22 -1.60
C THR A 118 15.40 6.36 -1.35
N LYS A 119 15.20 5.09 -1.00
CA LYS A 119 16.25 4.10 -0.75
C LYS A 119 15.83 2.75 -1.31
N VAL A 120 16.79 2.01 -1.83
CA VAL A 120 16.61 0.63 -2.26
C VAL A 120 17.58 -0.27 -1.50
N TYR A 121 17.07 -1.37 -0.93
CA TYR A 121 17.88 -2.43 -0.35
C TYR A 121 17.91 -3.63 -1.27
N GLU A 122 19.08 -3.92 -1.80
CA GLU A 122 19.31 -5.07 -2.67
C GLU A 122 19.82 -6.25 -1.84
N PHE A 123 19.13 -7.37 -1.91
CA PHE A 123 19.51 -8.62 -1.27
C PHE A 123 20.14 -9.56 -2.30
N GLY A 124 21.40 -9.94 -2.11
CA GLY A 124 22.09 -10.85 -3.01
C GLY A 124 23.39 -11.36 -2.39
N ASN A 125 23.84 -12.55 -2.81
CA ASN A 125 25.13 -13.14 -2.39
C ASN A 125 25.36 -13.14 -0.87
N LYS A 126 24.31 -13.37 -0.07
CA LYS A 126 24.30 -13.33 1.41
C LYS A 126 24.69 -11.96 1.99
N LYS A 127 24.51 -10.90 1.21
CA LYS A 127 24.77 -9.51 1.61
C LYS A 127 23.56 -8.65 1.32
N VAL A 128 23.49 -7.52 2.02
CA VAL A 128 22.52 -6.46 1.77
C VAL A 128 23.30 -5.23 1.34
N LYS A 129 22.88 -4.63 0.23
CA LYS A 129 23.47 -3.40 -0.30
C LYS A 129 22.41 -2.30 -0.24
N GLU A 130 22.76 -1.16 0.37
CA GLU A 130 21.92 0.02 0.40
C GLU A 130 22.25 0.94 -0.78
N HIS A 131 21.22 1.42 -1.45
CA HIS A 131 21.32 2.41 -2.51
C HIS A 131 20.45 3.61 -2.14
N LEU A 132 21.06 4.79 -2.03
CA LEU A 132 20.39 6.05 -1.68
C LEU A 132 19.84 6.72 -2.94
N CYS A 133 18.91 6.07 -3.61
CA CYS A 133 18.34 6.52 -4.88
C CYS A 133 16.91 5.99 -5.07
N GLY A 134 16.20 6.54 -6.03
CA GLY A 134 14.91 6.04 -6.48
C GLY A 134 15.04 4.73 -7.28
N ILE A 135 13.89 4.11 -7.55
CA ILE A 135 13.87 2.78 -8.20
C ILE A 135 14.47 2.80 -9.62
N TYR A 136 14.18 3.81 -10.42
CA TYR A 136 14.69 3.87 -11.79
C TYR A 136 16.19 4.13 -11.86
N GLU A 137 16.73 5.00 -11.01
CA GLU A 137 18.16 5.26 -10.90
C GLU A 137 18.91 3.99 -10.46
N PHE A 138 18.37 3.23 -9.52
CA PHE A 138 18.88 1.93 -9.12
C PHE A 138 18.94 0.96 -10.30
N LEU A 139 17.85 0.85 -11.08
CA LEU A 139 17.77 -0.06 -12.23
C LEU A 139 18.73 0.32 -13.36
N GLU A 140 18.94 1.62 -13.62
CA GLU A 140 19.93 2.10 -14.57
C GLU A 140 21.36 1.71 -14.15
N THR A 141 21.69 1.93 -12.88
CA THR A 141 22.99 1.53 -12.32
C THR A 141 23.22 0.02 -12.49
N LYS A 142 22.21 -0.82 -12.22
CA LYS A 142 22.28 -2.26 -12.39
C LYS A 142 22.46 -2.68 -13.84
N LYS A 143 21.80 -2.03 -14.77
CA LYS A 143 21.97 -2.27 -16.20
C LYS A 143 23.39 -1.95 -16.66
N MET A 144 23.98 -0.87 -16.18
CA MET A 144 25.35 -0.49 -16.49
C MET A 144 26.37 -1.47 -15.89
N GLU A 145 26.20 -1.89 -14.63
CA GLU A 145 27.05 -2.92 -14.00
C GLU A 145 27.04 -4.22 -14.81
N SER A 146 25.86 -4.68 -15.23
CA SER A 146 25.69 -5.90 -16.03
C SER A 146 26.37 -5.81 -17.42
N LEU A 147 26.28 -4.65 -18.08
CA LEU A 147 26.96 -4.45 -19.38
C LEU A 147 28.49 -4.46 -19.23
N GLN A 148 29.02 -3.85 -18.17
CA GLN A 148 30.48 -3.87 -17.91
C GLN A 148 31.03 -5.25 -17.57
N GLU A 149 30.20 -6.13 -16.99
CA GLU A 149 30.57 -7.53 -16.72
C GLU A 149 30.61 -8.38 -17.99
N LEU A 150 29.82 -8.04 -19.02
CA LEU A 150 29.81 -8.75 -20.32
C LEU A 150 30.98 -8.34 -21.26
N GLU A 151 31.61 -7.21 -20.98
CA GLU A 151 32.75 -6.68 -21.75
C GLU A 151 34.12 -7.14 -21.22
N LYS A 152 34.14 -7.90 -20.12
CA LYS A 152 35.36 -8.49 -19.51
C LYS A 152 35.51 -9.94 -19.87
#